data_144b2658a15e6394500e68758fc4744a
#
_entry.id   144b2658a15e6394500e68758fc4744a
#
_cell.length_a   1.000
_cell.length_b   1.000
_cell.length_c   1.000
_cell.angle_alpha   90.00
_cell.angle_beta   90.00
_cell.angle_gamma   90.00
#
_symmetry.space_group_name_H-M   'P 1'
#
loop_
_entity.id
_entity.type
_entity.pdbx_description
1 polymer ?
#
loop_
_entity_poly.entity_id
_entity_poly.type
_entity_poly.pdbx_seq_one_letter_code
_entity_poly.pdbx_strand_id
1 'polypeptide(L)'
;MAWELEETEEFERQYGKLSVDIKTRFEKQFRKVEENPYGIGKTLGYPWFRELKNDKFRVYYLIYDQQVIVLFVGVSDKKSQQMAIDVIKHNLAVFKEFVEKREKRI
;
A
#
# COMPACT_ATOMS: atom_id res chain seq x y z
N MET A 1 13.52 -10.68 9.18
CA MET A 1 12.30 -10.46 9.95
C MET A 1 11.22 -9.89 9.02
N ALA A 2 10.03 -10.48 9.02
CA ALA A 2 8.98 -10.06 8.13
C ALA A 2 8.28 -8.79 8.63
N TRP A 3 7.91 -7.93 7.69
CA TRP A 3 7.11 -6.75 7.97
C TRP A 3 5.65 -7.15 8.14
N GLU A 4 4.94 -6.47 9.03
CA GLU A 4 3.50 -6.67 9.17
C GLU A 4 2.78 -5.91 8.06
N LEU A 5 1.91 -6.60 7.32
CA LEU A 5 1.10 -5.97 6.28
C LEU A 5 -0.27 -5.65 6.86
N GLU A 6 -0.65 -4.38 6.75
CA GLU A 6 -1.96 -3.88 7.18
C GLU A 6 -2.65 -3.21 5.99
N GLU A 7 -3.96 -3.08 6.06
CA GLU A 7 -4.71 -2.42 5.00
C GLU A 7 -5.85 -1.59 5.58
N THR A 8 -6.15 -0.47 4.90
CA THR A 8 -7.29 0.37 5.28
C THR A 8 -8.58 -0.26 4.74
N GLU A 9 -9.72 0.12 5.33
CA GLU A 9 -11.02 -0.35 4.83
C GLU A 9 -11.24 0.09 3.39
N GLU A 10 -10.82 1.31 3.04
CA GLU A 10 -10.92 1.81 1.67
C GLU A 10 -10.12 0.95 0.72
N PHE A 11 -8.90 0.57 1.10
CA PHE A 11 -8.08 -0.33 0.28
C PHE A 11 -8.78 -1.67 0.08
N GLU A 12 -9.29 -2.28 1.14
CA GLU A 12 -9.96 -3.58 1.07
C GLU A 12 -11.14 -3.54 0.09
N ARG A 13 -11.93 -2.47 0.14
CA ARG A 13 -13.08 -2.30 -0.74
C ARG A 13 -12.66 -2.19 -2.20
N GLN A 14 -11.65 -1.36 -2.47
CA GLN A 14 -11.16 -1.14 -3.83
C GLN A 14 -10.49 -2.38 -4.39
N TYR A 15 -9.64 -3.01 -3.58
CA TYR A 15 -8.89 -4.20 -3.98
C TYR A 15 -9.85 -5.37 -4.27
N GLY A 16 -10.89 -5.50 -3.47
CA GLY A 16 -11.88 -6.56 -3.62
C GLY A 16 -12.58 -6.57 -4.97
N LYS A 17 -12.61 -5.42 -5.65
CA LYS A 17 -13.25 -5.29 -6.98
C LYS A 17 -12.37 -5.77 -8.12
N LEU A 18 -11.10 -6.03 -7.87
CA LEU A 18 -10.19 -6.51 -8.92
C LEU A 18 -10.48 -7.97 -9.26
N SER A 19 -10.13 -8.37 -10.49
CA SER A 19 -10.28 -9.76 -10.90
C SER A 19 -9.35 -10.68 -10.12
N VAL A 20 -9.68 -11.96 -10.08
CA VAL A 20 -8.87 -12.98 -9.40
C VAL A 20 -7.45 -13.01 -9.99
N ASP A 21 -7.34 -12.92 -11.32
CA ASP A 21 -6.03 -12.91 -12.00
C ASP A 21 -5.15 -11.77 -11.51
N ILE A 22 -5.70 -10.56 -11.47
CA ILE A 22 -4.95 -9.38 -11.05
C ILE A 22 -4.58 -9.48 -9.58
N LYS A 23 -5.50 -9.92 -8.72
CA LYS A 23 -5.22 -10.13 -7.30
C LYS A 23 -4.10 -11.13 -7.09
N THR A 24 -4.10 -12.23 -7.82
CA THR A 24 -3.05 -13.24 -7.71
C THR A 24 -1.67 -12.67 -8.01
N ARG A 25 -1.59 -11.81 -9.03
CA ARG A 25 -0.33 -11.15 -9.39
C ARG A 25 0.14 -10.19 -8.30
N PHE A 26 -0.78 -9.40 -7.74
CA PHE A 26 -0.45 -8.50 -6.64
C PHE A 26 -0.02 -9.27 -5.39
N GLU A 27 -0.69 -10.37 -5.08
CA GLU A 27 -0.37 -11.17 -3.89
C GLU A 27 1.03 -11.74 -3.93
N LYS A 28 1.54 -12.09 -5.11
CA LYS A 28 2.94 -12.49 -5.26
C LYS A 28 3.89 -11.36 -4.90
N GLN A 29 3.53 -10.14 -5.30
CA GLN A 29 4.31 -8.96 -4.95
C GLN A 29 4.19 -8.62 -3.46
N PHE A 30 3.02 -8.84 -2.86
CA PHE A 30 2.83 -8.59 -1.43
C PHE A 30 3.77 -9.44 -0.58
N ARG A 31 4.05 -10.67 -0.99
CA ARG A 31 5.03 -11.51 -0.29
C ARG A 31 6.42 -10.93 -0.34
N LYS A 32 6.80 -10.33 -1.46
CA LYS A 32 8.08 -9.63 -1.59
C LYS A 32 8.12 -8.36 -0.76
N VAL A 33 6.99 -7.64 -0.68
CA VAL A 33 6.86 -6.46 0.17
C VAL A 33 7.06 -6.84 1.62
N GLU A 34 6.47 -7.95 2.06
CA GLU A 34 6.60 -8.45 3.43
C GLU A 34 8.04 -8.71 3.81
N GLU A 35 8.84 -9.19 2.87
CA GLU A 35 10.26 -9.45 3.12
C GLU A 35 11.12 -8.19 3.05
N ASN A 36 10.85 -7.33 2.05
CA ASN A 36 11.64 -6.11 1.83
C ASN A 36 10.83 -5.05 1.09
N PRO A 37 10.07 -4.23 1.80
CA PRO A 37 9.21 -3.23 1.16
C PRO A 37 9.97 -2.14 0.42
N TYR A 38 11.23 -1.91 0.76
CA TYR A 38 12.07 -0.94 0.06
C TYR A 38 12.70 -1.50 -1.21
N GLY A 39 12.69 -2.81 -1.39
CA GLY A 39 13.32 -3.48 -2.52
C GLY A 39 12.40 -3.72 -3.71
N ILE A 40 11.14 -3.33 -3.60
CA ILE A 40 10.16 -3.56 -4.66
C ILE A 40 9.27 -2.32 -4.80
N GLY A 41 8.63 -2.19 -5.96
CA GLY A 41 7.75 -1.05 -6.21
C GLY A 41 8.49 0.18 -6.66
N LYS A 42 7.74 1.16 -7.17
CA LYS A 42 8.27 2.42 -7.64
C LYS A 42 8.03 3.50 -6.59
N THR A 43 9.06 4.31 -6.29
CA THR A 43 8.90 5.41 -5.35
C THR A 43 8.05 6.54 -5.96
N LEU A 44 7.27 7.20 -5.09
CA LEU A 44 6.37 8.29 -5.49
C LEU A 44 6.74 9.59 -4.77
N GLY A 45 8.00 10.00 -4.91
CA GLY A 45 8.52 11.21 -4.28
C GLY A 45 9.18 10.99 -2.93
N TYR A 46 8.91 9.87 -2.28
CA TYR A 46 9.49 9.49 -0.99
C TYR A 46 9.83 8.01 -1.00
N PRO A 47 10.94 7.58 -0.37
CA PRO A 47 11.29 6.15 -0.31
C PRO A 47 10.21 5.28 0.37
N TRP A 48 9.45 5.87 1.28
CA TRP A 48 8.43 5.17 2.07
C TRP A 48 7.03 5.21 1.44
N PHE A 49 6.86 5.84 0.28
CA PHE A 49 5.59 5.89 -0.46
C PHE A 49 5.82 5.23 -1.81
N ARG A 50 5.21 4.07 -2.01
CA ARG A 50 5.53 3.24 -3.18
C ARG A 50 4.29 2.70 -3.87
N GLU A 51 4.48 2.32 -5.13
CA GLU A 51 3.44 1.84 -6.03
C GLU A 51 3.85 0.48 -6.61
N LEU A 52 2.93 -0.47 -6.58
CA LEU A 52 3.04 -1.72 -7.32
C LEU A 52 2.16 -1.63 -8.57
N LYS A 53 2.58 -2.29 -9.64
CA LYS A 53 1.87 -2.24 -10.90
C LYS A 53 1.63 -3.64 -11.44
N ASN A 54 0.41 -3.91 -11.87
CA ASN A 54 0.07 -5.09 -12.66
C ASN A 54 -0.94 -4.68 -13.74
N ASP A 55 -0.56 -4.85 -15.01
CA ASP A 55 -1.35 -4.41 -16.14
C ASP A 55 -1.64 -2.89 -16.00
N LYS A 56 -2.90 -2.48 -16.10
CA LYS A 56 -3.29 -1.08 -15.92
C LYS A 56 -3.51 -0.69 -14.45
N PHE A 57 -3.45 -1.65 -13.53
CA PHE A 57 -3.79 -1.41 -12.13
C PHE A 57 -2.58 -1.07 -11.28
N ARG A 58 -2.82 -0.24 -10.25
CA ARG A 58 -1.81 0.22 -9.31
C ARG A 58 -2.29 -0.02 -7.88
N VAL A 59 -1.38 -0.46 -7.02
CA VAL A 59 -1.61 -0.59 -5.58
C VAL A 59 -0.57 0.27 -4.88
N TYR A 60 -1.00 1.04 -3.89
CA TYR A 60 -0.15 1.99 -3.18
C TYR A 60 0.06 1.56 -1.75
N TYR A 61 1.31 1.71 -1.26
CA TYR A 61 1.59 1.41 0.13
C TYR A 61 2.55 2.42 0.76
N LEU A 62 2.47 2.52 2.08
CA LEU A 62 3.31 3.37 2.90
C LEU A 62 4.11 2.50 3.86
N ILE A 63 5.37 2.86 4.10
CA ILE A 63 6.27 2.09 4.94
C ILE A 63 6.52 2.85 6.23
N TYR A 64 6.28 2.20 7.38
CA TYR A 64 6.47 2.78 8.71
C TYR A 64 7.56 1.97 9.42
N ASP A 65 8.79 2.48 9.42
CA ASP A 65 9.96 1.78 9.94
C ASP A 65 9.86 1.47 11.42
N GLN A 66 9.44 2.46 12.22
CA GLN A 66 9.41 2.29 13.67
C GLN A 66 8.45 1.20 14.11
N GLN A 67 7.33 1.07 13.44
CA GLN A 67 6.32 0.07 13.74
C GLN A 67 6.58 -1.25 13.03
N VAL A 68 7.47 -1.26 12.04
CA VAL A 68 7.72 -2.39 11.13
C VAL A 68 6.42 -2.81 10.43
N ILE A 69 5.65 -1.81 10.00
CA ILE A 69 4.35 -1.99 9.32
C ILE A 69 4.41 -1.41 7.92
N VAL A 70 3.82 -2.15 6.97
CA VAL A 70 3.52 -1.65 5.63
C VAL A 70 2.01 -1.52 5.55
N LEU A 71 1.53 -0.32 5.23
CA LEU A 71 0.09 -0.04 5.12
C LEU A 71 -0.31 0.14 3.67
N PHE A 72 -1.21 -0.72 3.19
CA PHE A 72 -1.80 -0.57 1.87
C PHE A 72 -2.96 0.42 1.94
N VAL A 73 -2.91 1.47 1.10
CA VAL A 73 -3.79 2.64 1.26
C VAL A 73 -4.65 2.95 0.04
N GLY A 74 -4.41 2.33 -1.10
CA GLY A 74 -5.22 2.64 -2.27
C GLY A 74 -4.96 1.76 -3.47
N VAL A 75 -5.94 1.78 -4.37
CA VAL A 75 -5.89 1.10 -5.66
C VAL A 75 -6.34 2.10 -6.72
N SER A 76 -5.72 2.07 -7.88
CA SER A 76 -6.19 2.86 -9.02
C SER A 76 -5.91 2.11 -10.32
N ASP A 77 -6.48 2.63 -11.40
CA ASP A 77 -6.01 2.25 -12.73
C ASP A 77 -5.06 3.34 -13.24
N LYS A 78 -4.59 3.18 -14.47
CA LYS A 78 -3.67 4.15 -15.09
C LYS A 78 -4.29 5.54 -15.19
N LYS A 79 -5.59 5.64 -15.49
CA LYS A 79 -6.27 6.91 -15.69
C LYS A 79 -6.43 7.71 -14.41
N SER A 80 -6.66 7.04 -13.29
CA SER A 80 -6.87 7.68 -12.00
C SER A 80 -5.63 7.72 -11.12
N GLN A 81 -4.47 7.38 -11.67
CA GLN A 81 -3.22 7.29 -10.92
C GLN A 81 -2.87 8.59 -10.19
N GLN A 82 -2.87 9.72 -10.89
CA GLN A 82 -2.47 10.98 -10.27
C GLN A 82 -3.45 11.41 -9.19
N MET A 83 -4.74 11.22 -9.41
CA MET A 83 -5.76 11.52 -8.41
C MET A 83 -5.54 10.68 -7.14
N ALA A 84 -5.27 9.39 -7.31
CA ALA A 84 -5.03 8.50 -6.17
C ALA A 84 -3.80 8.94 -5.38
N ILE A 85 -2.71 9.28 -6.05
CA ILE A 85 -1.49 9.76 -5.42
C ILE A 85 -1.77 11.03 -4.62
N ASP A 86 -2.50 11.98 -5.21
CA ASP A 86 -2.82 13.25 -4.55
C ASP A 86 -3.68 13.03 -3.30
N VAL A 87 -4.69 12.17 -3.39
CA VAL A 87 -5.55 11.85 -2.24
C VAL A 87 -4.73 11.23 -1.11
N ILE A 88 -3.84 10.30 -1.43
CA ILE A 88 -2.99 9.67 -0.41
C ILE A 88 -2.10 10.71 0.26
N LYS A 89 -1.47 11.60 -0.52
CA LYS A 89 -0.61 12.64 0.03
C LYS A 89 -1.36 13.58 0.96
N HIS A 90 -2.62 13.87 0.67
CA HIS A 90 -3.45 14.74 1.51
C HIS A 90 -3.89 14.06 2.81
N ASN A 91 -3.77 12.74 2.90
CA ASN A 91 -4.26 11.98 4.04
C ASN A 91 -3.13 11.29 4.84
N LEU A 92 -1.89 11.71 4.67
CA LEU A 92 -0.75 11.07 5.34
C LEU A 92 -0.88 11.10 6.86
N ALA A 93 -1.39 12.19 7.44
CA ALA A 93 -1.58 12.30 8.88
C ALA A 93 -2.60 11.26 9.39
N VAL A 94 -3.66 11.03 8.63
CA VAL A 94 -4.70 10.05 8.97
C VAL A 94 -4.12 8.64 8.97
N PHE A 95 -3.32 8.31 7.96
CA PHE A 95 -2.68 6.98 7.86
C PHE A 95 -1.68 6.76 8.99
N LYS A 96 -0.91 7.79 9.35
CA LYS A 96 0.03 7.70 10.45
C LYS A 96 -0.70 7.39 11.76
N GLU A 97 -1.82 8.08 12.01
CA GLU A 97 -2.64 7.83 13.18
C GLU A 97 -3.18 6.40 13.20
N PHE A 98 -3.61 5.90 12.04
CA PHE A 98 -4.10 4.54 11.90
C PHE A 98 -3.04 3.52 12.37
N VAL A 99 -1.79 3.70 11.91
CA VAL A 99 -0.69 2.82 12.24
C VAL A 99 -0.32 2.92 13.73
N GLU A 100 -0.32 4.14 14.27
CA GLU A 100 -0.01 4.36 15.68
C GLU A 100 -1.03 3.68 16.61
N LYS A 101 -2.31 3.69 16.21
CA LYS A 101 -3.35 3.00 16.96
C LYS A 101 -3.19 1.49 16.92
N ARG A 102 -2.73 0.96 15.80
CA ARG A 102 -2.44 -0.48 15.68
C ARG A 102 -1.32 -0.89 16.62
N GLU A 103 -0.27 -0.09 16.72
CA GLU A 103 0.85 -0.33 17.62
C GLU A 103 0.40 -0.39 19.08
N LYS A 104 -0.51 0.49 19.46
CA LYS A 104 -1.00 0.58 20.85
C LYS A 104 -1.92 -0.56 21.27
N ARG A 105 -2.27 -1.45 20.37
CA ARG A 105 -3.15 -2.59 20.68
C ARG A 105 -2.42 -3.76 21.35
N ILE A 106 -1.14 -3.67 21.46
CA ILE A 106 -0.34 -4.74 22.07
C ILE A 106 -0.43 -4.70 23.59
#